data_1ee4c9289392a99b0fb56391a645e3ba
#
_entry.id   1ee4c9289392a99b0fb56391a645e3ba
#
_cell.length_a   1.000
_cell.length_b   1.000
_cell.length_c   1.000
_cell.angle_alpha   90.00
_cell.angle_beta   90.00
_cell.angle_gamma   90.00
#
_symmetry.space_group_name_H-M   'P 1'
#
loop_
_entity.id
_entity.type
_entity.pdbx_description
1 polymer ?
#
loop_
_entity_poly.entity_id
_entity_poly.type
_entity_poly.pdbx_seq_one_letter_code
_entity_poly.pdbx_strand_id
1 'polypeptide(L)'
;SSSAASDVYKRQGLFSAADVTDLKAAKNELETHAGKVWTFIFSLRREDAERLGYNKAATWQNLLKQESHSIAEAMRIPPEKFRWYAAYHDEGHHPHIHMMAWSDDPKVGFLTQKGIASIRSKMTNEIFRDEMTELYIRKDAAYKESIQTAKALLLERIRALETGAADDPGLVKELQELSQALAQVGGKHVYSYLPKSVKAQVDAIVERLAQLPEVAACYEQWWQLKDEIAGYYGQNTPPRQPLT
;
A
#
# COMPACT_ATOMS: atom_id res chain seq x y z
N SER A 1 6.68 -28.09 -31.43
CA SER A 1 6.84 -27.09 -30.36
C SER A 1 6.06 -27.38 -29.06
N SER A 2 5.21 -28.40 -29.06
CA SER A 2 4.44 -28.86 -27.88
C SER A 2 5.28 -29.64 -26.85
N SER A 3 6.39 -30.23 -27.25
CA SER A 3 7.25 -31.09 -26.44
C SER A 3 8.12 -30.29 -25.46
N ALA A 4 8.66 -29.14 -25.85
CA ALA A 4 9.54 -28.31 -25.00
C ALA A 4 8.81 -27.68 -23.80
N ALA A 5 7.58 -27.22 -23.99
CA ALA A 5 6.74 -26.70 -22.91
C ALA A 5 6.39 -27.78 -21.87
N SER A 6 6.13 -29.02 -22.34
CA SER A 6 5.85 -30.17 -21.46
C SER A 6 7.07 -30.58 -20.64
N ASP A 7 8.28 -30.42 -21.15
CA ASP A 7 9.52 -30.80 -20.45
C ASP A 7 9.97 -29.74 -19.42
N VAL A 8 9.64 -28.45 -19.63
CA VAL A 8 9.87 -27.39 -18.65
C VAL A 8 8.95 -27.57 -17.44
N TYR A 9 7.69 -27.91 -17.65
CA TYR A 9 6.75 -28.23 -16.55
C TYR A 9 7.19 -29.44 -15.72
N LYS A 10 7.87 -30.42 -16.31
CA LYS A 10 8.39 -31.59 -15.60
C LYS A 10 9.59 -31.27 -14.71
N ARG A 11 10.33 -30.19 -14.95
CA ARG A 11 11.54 -29.84 -14.19
C ARG A 11 11.30 -28.96 -12.97
N GLN A 12 10.22 -28.22 -12.90
CA GLN A 12 9.97 -27.24 -11.83
C GLN A 12 8.88 -27.64 -10.83
N GLY A 13 8.17 -28.74 -11.07
CA GLY A 13 7.18 -29.31 -10.14
C GLY A 13 5.92 -28.46 -9.97
N LEU A 14 4.77 -29.12 -10.11
CA LEU A 14 3.49 -28.54 -9.69
C LEU A 14 3.37 -28.72 -8.18
N PHE A 15 2.90 -27.69 -7.48
CA PHE A 15 2.68 -27.75 -6.04
C PHE A 15 1.33 -27.09 -5.66
N SER A 16 0.87 -27.43 -4.48
CA SER A 16 -0.21 -26.82 -3.74
C SER A 16 0.25 -26.59 -2.30
N ALA A 17 -0.59 -26.83 -1.29
CA ALA A 17 -0.16 -26.86 0.11
C ALA A 17 0.92 -27.93 0.36
N ALA A 18 0.99 -28.95 -0.49
CA ALA A 18 2.05 -29.96 -0.59
C ALA A 18 2.48 -30.12 -2.06
N ASP A 19 3.59 -30.81 -2.29
CA ASP A 19 4.02 -31.13 -3.64
C ASP A 19 3.01 -32.06 -4.34
N VAL A 20 2.76 -31.75 -5.62
CA VAL A 20 1.86 -32.55 -6.44
C VAL A 20 2.67 -33.64 -7.14
N THR A 21 2.51 -34.89 -6.70
CA THR A 21 3.26 -36.04 -7.24
C THR A 21 2.55 -36.67 -8.44
N ASP A 22 1.22 -36.57 -8.53
CA ASP A 22 0.42 -37.11 -9.64
C ASP A 22 -0.12 -35.96 -10.51
N LEU A 23 0.67 -35.56 -11.51
CA LEU A 23 0.28 -34.55 -12.49
C LEU A 23 -0.93 -34.94 -13.33
N LYS A 24 -1.12 -36.23 -13.55
CA LYS A 24 -2.23 -36.75 -14.36
C LYS A 24 -3.56 -36.59 -13.61
N ALA A 25 -3.53 -36.88 -12.31
CA ALA A 25 -4.69 -36.68 -11.43
C ALA A 25 -5.02 -35.18 -11.32
N ALA A 26 -4.03 -34.32 -11.09
CA ALA A 26 -4.23 -32.85 -11.02
C ALA A 26 -4.80 -32.27 -12.33
N LYS A 27 -4.31 -32.75 -13.46
CA LYS A 27 -4.84 -32.35 -14.78
C LYS A 27 -6.29 -32.80 -14.95
N ASN A 28 -6.60 -34.03 -14.63
CA ASN A 28 -7.95 -34.59 -14.73
C ASN A 28 -8.93 -33.84 -13.81
N GLU A 29 -8.50 -33.47 -12.59
CA GLU A 29 -9.30 -32.66 -11.65
C GLU A 29 -9.71 -31.33 -12.26
N LEU A 30 -8.74 -30.61 -12.87
CA LEU A 30 -9.02 -29.33 -13.54
C LEU A 30 -9.88 -29.48 -14.81
N GLU A 31 -9.65 -30.50 -15.63
CA GLU A 31 -10.39 -30.74 -16.86
C GLU A 31 -11.84 -31.13 -16.61
N THR A 32 -12.11 -31.84 -15.50
CA THR A 32 -13.46 -32.23 -15.13
C THR A 32 -14.20 -31.24 -14.26
N HIS A 33 -13.51 -30.15 -13.79
CA HIS A 33 -14.12 -29.13 -12.98
C HIS A 33 -15.13 -28.29 -13.77
N ALA A 34 -16.40 -28.30 -13.35
CA ALA A 34 -17.48 -27.61 -14.04
C ALA A 34 -17.61 -26.11 -13.66
N GLY A 35 -16.86 -25.65 -12.66
CA GLY A 35 -16.91 -24.28 -12.13
C GLY A 35 -15.88 -23.33 -12.76
N LYS A 36 -15.75 -22.16 -12.17
CA LYS A 36 -14.75 -21.16 -12.58
C LYS A 36 -13.39 -21.50 -12.00
N VAL A 37 -12.37 -21.42 -12.84
CA VAL A 37 -10.97 -21.46 -12.45
C VAL A 37 -10.35 -20.10 -12.74
N TRP A 38 -9.72 -19.47 -11.76
CA TRP A 38 -9.02 -18.20 -11.91
C TRP A 38 -7.52 -18.46 -12.01
N THR A 39 -6.87 -17.73 -12.88
CA THR A 39 -5.42 -17.79 -13.07
C THR A 39 -4.78 -16.51 -12.57
N PHE A 40 -3.74 -16.65 -11.74
CA PHE A 40 -2.92 -15.56 -11.22
C PHE A 40 -1.49 -15.75 -11.69
N ILE A 41 -0.82 -14.62 -11.95
CA ILE A 41 0.62 -14.58 -12.18
C ILE A 41 1.19 -13.63 -11.12
N PHE A 42 2.08 -14.13 -10.27
CA PHE A 42 2.84 -13.32 -9.33
C PHE A 42 4.30 -13.31 -9.79
N SER A 43 4.81 -12.14 -10.07
CA SER A 43 6.13 -11.93 -10.64
C SER A 43 6.91 -10.90 -9.84
N LEU A 44 8.20 -11.11 -9.68
CA LEU A 44 9.14 -10.18 -9.08
C LEU A 44 10.25 -9.83 -10.09
N ARG A 45 10.88 -8.68 -9.91
CA ARG A 45 12.16 -8.42 -10.59
C ARG A 45 13.20 -9.39 -10.09
N ARG A 46 14.16 -9.78 -10.95
CA ARG A 46 15.21 -10.73 -10.60
C ARG A 46 15.96 -10.31 -9.33
N GLU A 47 16.35 -9.05 -9.24
CA GLU A 47 17.07 -8.47 -8.11
C GLU A 47 16.31 -8.63 -6.79
N ASP A 48 14.99 -8.36 -6.80
CA ASP A 48 14.14 -8.51 -5.62
C ASP A 48 13.95 -9.99 -5.26
N ALA A 49 13.74 -10.84 -6.25
CA ALA A 49 13.56 -12.27 -6.01
C ALA A 49 14.83 -12.91 -5.40
N GLU A 50 16.02 -12.53 -5.85
CA GLU A 50 17.29 -13.00 -5.31
C GLU A 50 17.51 -12.47 -3.88
N ARG A 51 17.32 -11.17 -3.68
CA ARG A 51 17.51 -10.49 -2.39
C ARG A 51 16.57 -11.03 -1.31
N LEU A 52 15.31 -11.30 -1.66
CA LEU A 52 14.26 -11.75 -0.74
C LEU A 52 14.10 -13.28 -0.70
N GLY A 53 14.90 -14.03 -1.48
CA GLY A 53 14.89 -15.48 -1.50
C GLY A 53 13.72 -16.11 -2.28
N TYR A 54 13.04 -15.33 -3.14
CA TYR A 54 11.96 -15.80 -4.02
C TYR A 54 12.47 -16.36 -5.37
N ASN A 55 13.76 -16.67 -5.46
CA ASN A 55 14.36 -17.40 -6.56
C ASN A 55 14.25 -18.94 -6.43
N LYS A 56 13.31 -19.40 -5.58
CA LYS A 56 13.10 -20.82 -5.27
C LYS A 56 11.61 -21.13 -5.16
N ALA A 57 11.18 -22.25 -5.74
CA ALA A 57 9.79 -22.71 -5.67
C ALA A 57 9.27 -22.87 -4.23
N ALA A 58 10.10 -23.35 -3.31
CA ALA A 58 9.72 -23.57 -1.91
C ALA A 58 9.31 -22.27 -1.19
N THR A 59 9.98 -21.14 -1.47
CA THR A 59 9.62 -19.84 -0.87
C THR A 59 8.23 -19.40 -1.33
N TRP A 60 7.94 -19.52 -2.62
CA TRP A 60 6.63 -19.23 -3.17
C TRP A 60 5.53 -20.16 -2.64
N GLN A 61 5.85 -21.44 -2.52
CA GLN A 61 4.90 -22.42 -1.94
C GLN A 61 4.53 -22.05 -0.51
N ASN A 62 5.52 -21.68 0.32
CA ASN A 62 5.28 -21.25 1.70
C ASN A 62 4.43 -19.98 1.76
N LEU A 63 4.72 -18.98 0.90
CA LEU A 63 3.94 -17.75 0.80
C LEU A 63 2.48 -18.05 0.42
N LEU A 64 2.25 -18.83 -0.64
CA LEU A 64 0.88 -19.15 -1.08
C LEU A 64 0.12 -19.98 -0.04
N LYS A 65 0.81 -20.87 0.65
CA LYS A 65 0.24 -21.66 1.74
C LYS A 65 -0.20 -20.76 2.91
N GLN A 66 0.63 -19.79 3.27
CA GLN A 66 0.34 -18.80 4.32
C GLN A 66 -0.83 -17.89 3.91
N GLU A 67 -0.84 -17.41 2.67
CA GLU A 67 -1.83 -16.47 2.17
C GLU A 67 -3.07 -17.13 1.56
N SER A 68 -3.14 -18.46 1.55
CA SER A 68 -4.26 -19.21 0.95
C SER A 68 -5.63 -18.80 1.51
N HIS A 69 -5.72 -18.57 2.83
CA HIS A 69 -6.94 -18.09 3.47
C HIS A 69 -7.35 -16.69 3.00
N SER A 70 -6.39 -15.76 2.95
CA SER A 70 -6.62 -14.39 2.47
C SER A 70 -7.03 -14.34 1.00
N ILE A 71 -6.45 -15.22 0.17
CA ILE A 71 -6.81 -15.36 -1.25
C ILE A 71 -8.23 -15.92 -1.37
N ALA A 72 -8.55 -16.97 -0.63
CA ALA A 72 -9.89 -17.57 -0.60
C ALA A 72 -10.96 -16.56 -0.20
N GLU A 73 -10.71 -15.78 0.86
CA GLU A 73 -11.60 -14.72 1.33
C GLU A 73 -11.84 -13.65 0.24
N ALA A 74 -10.78 -13.18 -0.41
CA ALA A 74 -10.88 -12.22 -1.50
C ALA A 74 -11.67 -12.74 -2.71
N MET A 75 -11.63 -14.06 -2.95
CA MET A 75 -12.38 -14.78 -3.97
C MET A 75 -13.78 -15.19 -3.51
N ARG A 76 -14.17 -14.88 -2.26
CA ARG A 76 -15.43 -15.31 -1.65
C ARG A 76 -15.64 -16.82 -1.70
N ILE A 77 -14.57 -17.57 -1.49
CA ILE A 77 -14.57 -19.03 -1.40
C ILE A 77 -14.34 -19.41 0.07
N PRO A 78 -15.19 -20.23 0.70
CA PRO A 78 -14.92 -20.78 2.02
C PRO A 78 -13.59 -21.52 2.02
N PRO A 79 -12.72 -21.33 3.02
CA PRO A 79 -11.35 -21.88 3.02
C PRO A 79 -11.30 -23.40 2.85
N GLU A 80 -12.28 -24.12 3.39
CA GLU A 80 -12.40 -25.56 3.26
C GLU A 80 -12.73 -26.05 1.84
N LYS A 81 -13.33 -25.16 1.01
CA LYS A 81 -13.66 -25.40 -0.39
C LYS A 81 -12.61 -24.84 -1.35
N PHE A 82 -11.63 -24.11 -0.85
CA PHE A 82 -10.61 -23.48 -1.68
C PHE A 82 -9.57 -24.50 -2.13
N ARG A 83 -9.33 -24.54 -3.43
CA ARG A 83 -8.34 -25.40 -4.08
C ARG A 83 -7.44 -24.56 -4.96
N TRP A 84 -6.18 -24.93 -5.03
CA TRP A 84 -5.22 -24.24 -5.87
C TRP A 84 -4.04 -25.14 -6.25
N TYR A 85 -3.52 -24.90 -7.43
CA TYR A 85 -2.22 -25.39 -7.89
C TYR A 85 -1.37 -24.24 -8.36
N ALA A 86 -0.05 -24.37 -8.19
CA ALA A 86 0.91 -23.40 -8.70
C ALA A 86 2.16 -24.07 -9.26
N ALA A 87 2.81 -23.39 -10.18
CA ALA A 87 4.09 -23.78 -10.75
C ALA A 87 5.03 -22.56 -10.77
N TYR A 88 6.27 -22.77 -10.34
CA TYR A 88 7.32 -21.76 -10.37
C TYR A 88 8.04 -21.80 -11.71
N HIS A 89 8.31 -20.61 -12.25
CA HIS A 89 9.07 -20.40 -13.49
C HIS A 89 10.22 -19.47 -13.23
N ASP A 90 11.44 -19.96 -13.43
CA ASP A 90 12.68 -19.19 -13.33
C ASP A 90 13.17 -18.82 -14.73
N GLU A 91 12.38 -18.02 -15.46
CA GLU A 91 12.69 -17.63 -16.83
C GLU A 91 13.02 -16.13 -16.90
N GLY A 92 14.12 -15.82 -17.60
CA GLY A 92 14.51 -14.46 -17.93
C GLY A 92 14.74 -13.53 -16.73
N HIS A 93 14.25 -12.30 -16.84
CA HIS A 93 14.48 -11.25 -15.83
C HIS A 93 13.43 -11.22 -14.72
N HIS A 94 12.37 -12.03 -14.82
CA HIS A 94 11.24 -12.00 -13.92
C HIS A 94 10.86 -13.41 -13.44
N PRO A 95 11.45 -13.91 -12.35
CA PRO A 95 10.97 -15.10 -11.69
C PRO A 95 9.50 -14.92 -11.31
N HIS A 96 8.68 -15.92 -11.62
CA HIS A 96 7.25 -15.81 -11.43
C HIS A 96 6.61 -17.18 -11.14
N ILE A 97 5.40 -17.13 -10.60
CA ILE A 97 4.56 -18.30 -10.45
C ILE A 97 3.27 -18.13 -11.22
N HIS A 98 2.81 -19.21 -11.82
CA HIS A 98 1.45 -19.34 -12.29
C HIS A 98 0.66 -20.10 -11.23
N MET A 99 -0.43 -19.50 -10.75
CA MET A 99 -1.34 -20.12 -9.81
C MET A 99 -2.72 -20.23 -10.44
N MET A 100 -3.32 -21.41 -10.35
CA MET A 100 -4.73 -21.66 -10.66
C MET A 100 -5.46 -21.87 -9.34
N ALA A 101 -6.60 -21.22 -9.15
CA ALA A 101 -7.41 -21.33 -7.94
C ALA A 101 -8.88 -21.44 -8.28
N TRP A 102 -9.60 -22.27 -7.51
CA TRP A 102 -11.03 -22.52 -7.71
C TRP A 102 -11.68 -22.98 -6.41
N SER A 103 -13.00 -23.10 -6.41
CA SER A 103 -13.77 -23.76 -5.37
C SER A 103 -14.10 -25.19 -5.79
N ASP A 104 -14.02 -26.19 -4.90
CA ASP A 104 -14.53 -27.53 -5.17
C ASP A 104 -16.06 -27.56 -5.36
N ASP A 105 -16.77 -26.50 -4.93
CA ASP A 105 -18.17 -26.28 -5.26
C ASP A 105 -18.27 -25.37 -6.49
N PRO A 106 -18.72 -25.89 -7.67
CA PRO A 106 -18.73 -25.11 -8.92
C PRO A 106 -19.57 -23.82 -8.88
N LYS A 107 -20.47 -23.70 -7.91
CA LYS A 107 -21.40 -22.57 -7.77
C LYS A 107 -20.82 -21.45 -6.87
N VAL A 108 -19.70 -21.72 -6.20
CA VAL A 108 -19.09 -20.82 -5.23
C VAL A 108 -17.84 -20.14 -5.81
N GLY A 109 -17.66 -18.90 -5.45
CA GLY A 109 -16.51 -18.09 -5.83
C GLY A 109 -16.87 -16.93 -6.76
N PHE A 110 -16.37 -15.75 -6.40
CA PHE A 110 -16.54 -14.54 -7.16
C PHE A 110 -15.39 -13.56 -6.88
N LEU A 111 -14.66 -13.20 -7.91
CA LEU A 111 -13.52 -12.31 -7.81
C LEU A 111 -13.88 -10.92 -8.38
N THR A 112 -13.80 -9.90 -7.54
CA THR A 112 -14.02 -8.49 -7.91
C THR A 112 -12.69 -7.78 -8.11
N GLN A 113 -12.71 -6.57 -8.72
CA GLN A 113 -11.55 -5.70 -8.79
C GLN A 113 -11.00 -5.37 -7.38
N LYS A 114 -11.88 -5.17 -6.40
CA LYS A 114 -11.50 -4.99 -4.98
C LYS A 114 -10.81 -6.25 -4.42
N GLY A 115 -11.30 -7.43 -4.77
CA GLY A 115 -10.66 -8.70 -4.40
C GLY A 115 -9.27 -8.84 -5.01
N ILE A 116 -9.10 -8.51 -6.29
CA ILE A 116 -7.78 -8.50 -6.96
C ILE A 116 -6.82 -7.54 -6.26
N ALA A 117 -7.28 -6.31 -5.97
CA ALA A 117 -6.47 -5.32 -5.25
C ALA A 117 -6.09 -5.79 -3.84
N SER A 118 -7.00 -6.48 -3.13
CA SER A 118 -6.73 -7.07 -1.82
C SER A 118 -5.66 -8.15 -1.89
N ILE A 119 -5.76 -9.08 -2.84
CA ILE A 119 -4.74 -10.12 -3.07
C ILE A 119 -3.38 -9.47 -3.35
N ARG A 120 -3.33 -8.50 -4.27
CA ARG A 120 -2.08 -7.78 -4.59
C ARG A 120 -1.48 -7.15 -3.35
N SER A 121 -2.28 -6.41 -2.58
CA SER A 121 -1.83 -5.73 -1.36
C SER A 121 -1.28 -6.71 -0.33
N LYS A 122 -1.98 -7.82 -0.09
CA LYS A 122 -1.53 -8.87 0.85
C LYS A 122 -0.21 -9.49 0.42
N MET A 123 -0.08 -9.88 -0.84
CA MET A 123 1.15 -10.46 -1.40
C MET A 123 2.32 -9.47 -1.31
N THR A 124 2.10 -8.20 -1.68
CA THR A 124 3.13 -7.15 -1.59
C THR A 124 3.59 -6.94 -0.15
N ASN A 125 2.66 -6.81 0.79
CA ASN A 125 2.98 -6.63 2.21
C ASN A 125 3.76 -7.80 2.80
N GLU A 126 3.47 -9.01 2.35
CA GLU A 126 4.16 -10.20 2.86
C GLU A 126 5.55 -10.35 2.24
N ILE A 127 5.68 -10.15 0.93
CA ILE A 127 6.96 -10.25 0.21
C ILE A 127 7.94 -9.17 0.67
N PHE A 128 7.47 -7.92 0.83
CA PHE A 128 8.27 -6.74 1.19
C PHE A 128 8.04 -6.26 2.62
N ARG A 129 7.75 -7.18 3.56
CA ARG A 129 7.33 -6.88 4.92
C ARG A 129 8.26 -5.91 5.65
N ASP A 130 9.55 -6.18 5.60
CA ASP A 130 10.54 -5.39 6.34
C ASP A 130 10.70 -4.01 5.74
N GLU A 131 10.81 -3.91 4.42
CA GLU A 131 10.90 -2.64 3.69
C GLU A 131 9.63 -1.79 3.87
N MET A 132 8.46 -2.42 3.79
CA MET A 132 7.19 -1.71 3.99
C MET A 132 7.08 -1.19 5.42
N THR A 133 7.49 -1.97 6.42
CA THR A 133 7.48 -1.55 7.82
C THR A 133 8.40 -0.34 8.02
N GLU A 134 9.62 -0.37 7.49
CA GLU A 134 10.56 0.74 7.57
C GLU A 134 10.01 2.00 6.88
N LEU A 135 9.46 1.85 5.67
CA LEU A 135 8.89 2.97 4.91
C LEU A 135 7.71 3.62 5.64
N TYR A 136 6.82 2.85 6.25
CA TYR A 136 5.72 3.40 7.04
C TYR A 136 6.22 4.15 8.27
N ILE A 137 7.21 3.62 8.99
CA ILE A 137 7.83 4.29 10.14
C ILE A 137 8.45 5.63 9.71
N ARG A 138 9.22 5.64 8.63
CA ARG A 138 9.85 6.85 8.09
C ARG A 138 8.82 7.88 7.62
N LYS A 139 7.76 7.42 6.95
CA LYS A 139 6.66 8.29 6.50
C LYS A 139 5.96 8.96 7.68
N ASP A 140 5.66 8.20 8.73
CA ASP A 140 5.00 8.73 9.92
C ASP A 140 5.92 9.68 10.72
N ALA A 141 7.22 9.41 10.76
CA ALA A 141 8.21 10.31 11.35
C ALA A 141 8.30 11.64 10.57
N ALA A 142 8.40 11.60 9.24
CA ALA A 142 8.44 12.78 8.39
C ALA A 142 7.16 13.64 8.53
N TYR A 143 6.00 13.02 8.64
CA TYR A 143 4.75 13.73 8.89
C TYR A 143 4.72 14.43 10.25
N LYS A 144 5.13 13.74 11.32
CA LYS A 144 5.23 14.32 12.66
C LYS A 144 6.22 15.47 12.70
N GLU A 145 7.36 15.33 12.05
CA GLU A 145 8.38 16.36 11.96
C GLU A 145 7.85 17.62 11.24
N SER A 146 7.11 17.46 10.14
CA SER A 146 6.51 18.59 9.44
C SER A 146 5.55 19.38 10.33
N ILE A 147 4.72 18.71 11.12
CA ILE A 147 3.80 19.34 12.07
C ILE A 147 4.57 20.06 13.19
N GLN A 148 5.60 19.43 13.75
CA GLN A 148 6.40 20.02 14.83
C GLN A 148 7.16 21.26 14.35
N THR A 149 7.75 21.19 13.16
CA THR A 149 8.44 22.31 12.52
C THR A 149 7.49 23.47 12.26
N ALA A 150 6.32 23.22 11.69
CA ALA A 150 5.30 24.24 11.47
C ALA A 150 4.84 24.90 12.77
N LYS A 151 4.61 24.11 13.83
CA LYS A 151 4.24 24.64 15.16
C LYS A 151 5.34 25.50 15.77
N ALA A 152 6.59 25.05 15.69
CA ALA A 152 7.73 25.81 16.23
C ALA A 152 7.88 27.16 15.52
N LEU A 153 7.81 27.18 14.19
CA LEU A 153 7.86 28.39 13.38
C LEU A 153 6.69 29.33 13.67
N LEU A 154 5.49 28.81 13.81
CA LEU A 154 4.32 29.61 14.19
C LEU A 154 4.50 30.27 15.56
N LEU A 155 4.96 29.52 16.56
CA LEU A 155 5.23 30.06 17.90
C LEU A 155 6.33 31.11 17.89
N GLU A 156 7.38 30.93 17.11
CA GLU A 156 8.44 31.92 16.89
C GLU A 156 7.87 33.22 16.30
N ARG A 157 7.03 33.11 15.26
CA ARG A 157 6.36 34.27 14.64
C ARG A 157 5.43 34.98 15.61
N ILE A 158 4.67 34.26 16.42
CA ILE A 158 3.82 34.86 17.46
C ILE A 158 4.65 35.62 18.48
N ARG A 159 5.78 35.07 18.96
CA ARG A 159 6.71 35.76 19.87
C ARG A 159 7.34 37.01 19.25
N ALA A 160 7.71 36.95 17.96
CA ALA A 160 8.22 38.11 17.23
C ALA A 160 7.16 39.21 17.12
N LEU A 161 5.88 38.86 17.01
CA LEU A 161 4.74 39.79 17.10
C LEU A 161 4.68 40.51 18.44
N GLU A 162 4.76 39.75 19.56
CA GLU A 162 4.70 40.30 20.92
C GLU A 162 5.86 41.26 21.20
N THR A 163 7.02 41.05 20.60
CA THR A 163 8.22 41.89 20.75
C THR A 163 8.34 43.01 19.72
N GLY A 164 7.43 43.10 18.76
CA GLY A 164 7.47 44.06 17.67
C GLY A 164 8.54 43.80 16.60
N ALA A 165 9.13 42.61 16.59
CA ALA A 165 10.19 42.19 15.66
C ALA A 165 9.67 41.35 14.48
N ALA A 166 8.39 41.42 14.17
CA ALA A 166 7.78 40.60 13.13
C ALA A 166 8.12 41.10 11.70
N ASP A 167 8.68 40.18 10.89
CA ASP A 167 9.12 40.48 9.52
C ASP A 167 8.03 40.19 8.46
N ASP A 168 6.91 39.58 8.82
CA ASP A 168 5.81 39.27 7.90
C ASP A 168 4.50 39.94 8.30
N PRO A 169 4.25 41.16 7.78
CA PRO A 169 3.02 41.91 8.08
C PRO A 169 1.73 41.18 7.67
N GLY A 170 1.81 40.33 6.63
CA GLY A 170 0.67 39.55 6.16
C GLY A 170 0.25 38.49 7.17
N LEU A 171 1.20 37.71 7.66
CA LEU A 171 0.96 36.69 8.68
C LEU A 171 0.49 37.34 10.00
N VAL A 172 1.08 38.51 10.36
CA VAL A 172 0.65 39.30 11.53
C VAL A 172 -0.83 39.59 11.46
N LYS A 173 -1.28 40.17 10.33
CA LYS A 173 -2.66 40.52 10.09
C LYS A 173 -3.57 39.28 10.18
N GLU A 174 -3.22 38.19 9.51
CA GLU A 174 -4.00 36.93 9.52
C GLU A 174 -4.14 36.35 10.94
N LEU A 175 -3.07 36.38 11.75
CA LEU A 175 -3.08 35.94 13.14
C LEU A 175 -3.96 36.79 14.02
N GLN A 176 -3.91 38.14 13.82
CA GLN A 176 -4.78 39.09 14.55
C GLN A 176 -6.26 38.88 14.21
N GLU A 177 -6.59 38.71 12.93
CA GLU A 177 -7.94 38.45 12.46
C GLU A 177 -8.48 37.09 13.02
N LEU A 178 -7.64 36.04 13.00
CA LEU A 178 -7.99 34.75 13.59
C LEU A 178 -8.20 34.84 15.09
N SER A 179 -7.34 35.59 15.81
CA SER A 179 -7.48 35.80 17.27
C SER A 179 -8.82 36.47 17.61
N GLN A 180 -9.18 37.52 16.85
CA GLN A 180 -10.45 38.23 17.01
C GLN A 180 -11.65 37.30 16.70
N ALA A 181 -11.57 36.50 15.65
CA ALA A 181 -12.61 35.56 15.27
C ALA A 181 -12.79 34.48 16.34
N LEU A 182 -11.68 33.90 16.87
CA LEU A 182 -11.74 32.91 17.94
C LEU A 182 -12.32 33.45 19.24
N ALA A 183 -12.08 34.73 19.56
CA ALA A 183 -12.67 35.37 20.74
C ALA A 183 -14.20 35.46 20.69
N GLN A 184 -14.79 35.40 19.49
CA GLN A 184 -16.26 35.37 19.29
C GLN A 184 -16.84 33.96 19.25
N VAL A 185 -16.00 32.91 19.22
CA VAL A 185 -16.43 31.51 19.19
C VAL A 185 -16.58 30.99 20.61
N GLY A 186 -17.81 30.63 20.98
CA GLY A 186 -18.07 29.96 22.26
C GLY A 186 -17.68 28.47 22.23
N GLY A 187 -17.27 27.95 23.37
CA GLY A 187 -16.98 26.52 23.54
C GLY A 187 -15.52 26.12 23.24
N LYS A 188 -15.33 24.89 22.73
CA LYS A 188 -13.98 24.35 22.50
C LYS A 188 -13.42 24.83 21.17
N HIS A 189 -12.22 25.43 21.20
CA HIS A 189 -11.48 25.87 19.99
C HIS A 189 -10.73 24.70 19.33
N VAL A 190 -11.44 23.61 19.04
CA VAL A 190 -10.92 22.46 18.27
C VAL A 190 -11.39 22.64 16.83
N TYR A 191 -10.50 22.45 15.87
CA TYR A 191 -10.76 22.72 14.44
C TYR A 191 -12.08 22.12 13.94
N SER A 192 -12.40 20.86 14.31
CA SER A 192 -13.65 20.20 13.88
C SER A 192 -14.92 20.95 14.29
N TYR A 193 -14.88 21.72 15.38
CA TYR A 193 -16.01 22.47 15.94
C TYR A 193 -16.04 23.94 15.55
N LEU A 194 -14.98 24.44 14.87
CA LEU A 194 -14.93 25.84 14.46
C LEU A 194 -15.95 26.14 13.35
N PRO A 195 -16.50 27.36 13.32
CA PRO A 195 -17.29 27.85 12.20
C PRO A 195 -16.51 27.79 10.88
N LYS A 196 -17.22 27.64 9.77
CA LYS A 196 -16.61 27.48 8.44
C LYS A 196 -15.69 28.66 8.05
N SER A 197 -16.06 29.88 8.43
CA SER A 197 -15.23 31.08 8.19
C SER A 197 -13.93 31.07 8.99
N VAL A 198 -13.97 30.59 10.23
CA VAL A 198 -12.77 30.48 11.09
C VAL A 198 -11.86 29.35 10.61
N LYS A 199 -12.44 28.23 10.16
CA LYS A 199 -11.67 27.15 9.51
C LYS A 199 -10.87 27.68 8.31
N ALA A 200 -11.51 28.47 7.45
CA ALA A 200 -10.84 29.05 6.28
C ALA A 200 -9.66 29.95 6.66
N GLN A 201 -9.76 30.69 7.78
CA GLN A 201 -8.64 31.49 8.29
C GLN A 201 -7.50 30.61 8.81
N VAL A 202 -7.82 29.52 9.53
CA VAL A 202 -6.82 28.55 9.99
C VAL A 202 -6.13 27.90 8.80
N ASP A 203 -6.90 27.48 7.80
CA ASP A 203 -6.38 26.84 6.59
C ASP A 203 -5.43 27.77 5.82
N ALA A 204 -5.76 29.06 5.69
CA ALA A 204 -4.90 30.06 5.04
C ALA A 204 -3.55 30.21 5.77
N ILE A 205 -3.56 30.25 7.11
CA ILE A 205 -2.33 30.31 7.91
C ILE A 205 -1.50 29.02 7.74
N VAL A 206 -2.15 27.85 7.77
CA VAL A 206 -1.47 26.57 7.55
C VAL A 206 -0.83 26.50 6.15
N GLU A 207 -1.55 26.98 5.14
CA GLU A 207 -1.05 27.03 3.76
C GLU A 207 0.17 27.95 3.62
N ARG A 208 0.17 29.10 4.30
CA ARG A 208 1.32 30.00 4.36
C ARG A 208 2.52 29.36 5.06
N LEU A 209 2.31 28.68 6.20
CA LEU A 209 3.37 27.96 6.91
C LEU A 209 3.93 26.81 6.07
N ALA A 210 3.11 26.13 5.28
CA ALA A 210 3.52 25.06 4.39
C ALA A 210 4.47 25.52 3.27
N GLN A 211 4.45 26.83 2.94
CA GLN A 211 5.35 27.42 1.95
C GLN A 211 6.72 27.79 2.53
N LEU A 212 6.89 27.79 3.85
CA LEU A 212 8.20 28.02 4.46
C LEU A 212 9.16 26.90 4.08
N PRO A 213 10.42 27.21 3.69
CA PRO A 213 11.36 26.22 3.18
C PRO A 213 11.55 25.01 4.10
N GLU A 214 11.58 25.21 5.40
CA GLU A 214 11.78 24.16 6.40
C GLU A 214 10.58 23.20 6.46
N VAL A 215 9.37 23.74 6.41
CA VAL A 215 8.13 22.92 6.40
C VAL A 215 7.97 22.23 5.05
N ALA A 216 8.22 22.95 3.96
CA ALA A 216 8.15 22.40 2.61
C ALA A 216 9.12 21.23 2.40
N ALA A 217 10.34 21.29 2.96
CA ALA A 217 11.31 20.21 2.88
C ALA A 217 10.83 18.93 3.59
N CYS A 218 10.29 19.05 4.81
CA CYS A 218 9.73 17.91 5.55
C CYS A 218 8.51 17.31 4.82
N TYR A 219 7.68 18.17 4.22
CA TYR A 219 6.50 17.71 3.48
C TYR A 219 6.88 17.03 2.17
N GLU A 220 7.90 17.52 1.46
CA GLU A 220 8.44 16.87 0.26
C GLU A 220 8.99 15.47 0.59
N GLN A 221 9.72 15.31 1.68
CA GLN A 221 10.21 14.02 2.14
C GLN A 221 9.06 13.04 2.42
N TRP A 222 8.00 13.50 3.06
CA TRP A 222 6.82 12.68 3.31
C TRP A 222 6.14 12.22 2.00
N TRP A 223 6.06 13.13 0.99
CA TRP A 223 5.51 12.78 -0.32
C TRP A 223 6.36 11.76 -1.07
N GLN A 224 7.69 11.91 -1.03
CA GLN A 224 8.61 10.95 -1.64
C GLN A 224 8.42 9.55 -1.04
N LEU A 225 8.26 9.45 0.27
CA LEU A 225 7.99 8.18 0.94
C LEU A 225 6.60 7.60 0.56
N LYS A 226 5.58 8.44 0.38
CA LYS A 226 4.28 7.99 -0.15
C LYS A 226 4.39 7.46 -1.57
N ASP A 227 5.14 8.13 -2.43
CA ASP A 227 5.41 7.69 -3.80
C ASP A 227 6.13 6.34 -3.82
N GLU A 228 7.15 6.18 -3.01
CA GLU A 228 7.89 4.94 -2.88
C GLU A 228 6.97 3.78 -2.44
N ILE A 229 6.15 3.99 -1.41
CA ILE A 229 5.16 3.00 -0.96
C ILE A 229 4.17 2.66 -2.08
N ALA A 230 3.63 3.66 -2.79
CA ALA A 230 2.69 3.44 -3.89
C ALA A 230 3.32 2.61 -5.02
N GLY A 231 4.62 2.82 -5.28
CA GLY A 231 5.39 2.05 -6.26
C GLY A 231 5.41 0.55 -5.97
N TYR A 232 5.53 0.13 -4.70
CA TYR A 232 5.46 -1.28 -4.33
C TYR A 232 4.10 -1.92 -4.66
N TYR A 233 3.01 -1.16 -4.60
CA TYR A 233 1.68 -1.64 -4.97
C TYR A 233 1.37 -1.51 -6.46
N GLY A 234 2.29 -0.98 -7.26
CA GLY A 234 2.05 -0.67 -8.67
C GLY A 234 0.92 0.35 -8.88
N GLN A 235 0.80 1.29 -7.95
CA GLN A 235 -0.20 2.37 -7.96
C GLN A 235 0.48 3.71 -8.19
N ASN A 236 -0.23 4.63 -8.85
CA ASN A 236 0.18 6.03 -8.89
C ASN A 236 -0.18 6.71 -7.57
N THR A 237 0.71 7.54 -7.07
CA THR A 237 0.41 8.38 -5.90
C THR A 237 -0.75 9.32 -6.23
N PRO A 238 -1.72 9.49 -5.34
CA PRO A 238 -2.77 10.50 -5.51
C PRO A 238 -2.15 11.89 -5.72
N PRO A 239 -2.85 12.80 -6.43
CA PRO A 239 -2.37 14.16 -6.58
C PRO A 239 -2.09 14.79 -5.20
N ARG A 240 -1.03 15.60 -5.13
CA ARG A 240 -0.62 16.26 -3.90
C ARG A 240 -1.76 17.10 -3.35
N GLN A 241 -2.08 16.88 -2.09
CA GLN A 241 -3.06 17.67 -1.37
C GLN A 241 -2.34 18.71 -0.49
N PRO A 242 -2.93 19.89 -0.25
CA PRO A 242 -2.40 20.85 0.72
C PRO A 242 -2.25 20.22 2.11
N LEU A 243 -1.40 20.80 2.95
CA LEU A 243 -1.19 20.42 4.37
C LEU A 243 -2.37 20.84 5.27
N THR A 244 -3.60 20.54 4.88
CA THR A 244 -4.82 20.85 5.67
C THR A 244 -5.39 19.63 6.35
#